data_34e4dba3fef077440a79ad249cf80d70
#
_entry.id   34e4dba3fef077440a79ad249cf80d70
#
_cell.length_a   1.000
_cell.length_b   1.000
_cell.length_c   1.000
_cell.angle_alpha   90.00
_cell.angle_beta   90.00
_cell.angle_gamma   90.00
#
_symmetry.space_group_name_H-M   'P 1'
#
loop_
_entity.id
_entity.type
_entity.pdbx_description
1 polymer ?
#
loop_
_entity_poly.entity_id
_entity_poly.type
_entity_poly.pdbx_seq_one_letter_code
_entity_poly.pdbx_strand_id
1 'polypeptide(L)'
;MDYTIIDAHAHLWIEQNTVVDGLPIRSLQNGRSEFMGEIRQMLPPFMVNGVNDVETFLSNMDYAQVAAAVITQEFIDGIQNDYLATVEERFPNRFIVCGMCEFRKPGFLNHAKELIDNGFKAIKIPAQRLLLKEGRVMLNSEEMMEMFHYMEDE
;
A
#
# COMPACT_ATOMS: atom_id res chain seq x y z
N MET A 1 25.34 -2.57 20.87
CA MET A 1 25.37 -2.68 19.40
C MET A 1 24.36 -1.66 18.90
N ASP A 2 24.85 -0.65 18.18
CA ASP A 2 23.95 0.32 17.56
C ASP A 2 23.47 -0.31 16.23
N TYR A 3 22.24 -0.77 16.21
CA TYR A 3 21.57 -1.25 15.00
C TYR A 3 20.38 -0.37 14.69
N THR A 4 20.11 -0.18 13.41
CA THR A 4 18.95 0.55 12.90
C THR A 4 17.84 -0.45 12.60
N ILE A 5 16.65 -0.22 13.14
CA ILE A 5 15.47 -1.02 12.83
C ILE A 5 14.72 -0.35 11.69
N ILE A 6 14.44 -1.11 10.65
CA ILE A 6 13.62 -0.69 9.52
C ILE A 6 12.44 -1.65 9.41
N ASP A 7 11.22 -1.13 9.41
CA ASP A 7 10.02 -1.90 9.09
C ASP A 7 9.92 -2.04 7.57
N ALA A 8 10.07 -3.25 7.07
CA ALA A 8 10.10 -3.51 5.64
C ALA A 8 8.72 -3.64 4.99
N HIS A 9 7.62 -3.60 5.76
CA HIS A 9 6.29 -3.79 5.23
C HIS A 9 5.21 -3.22 6.16
N ALA A 10 4.80 -2.01 5.91
CA ALA A 10 3.72 -1.37 6.66
C ALA A 10 2.67 -0.79 5.69
N HIS A 11 1.51 -0.44 6.23
CA HIS A 11 0.41 0.15 5.48
C HIS A 11 -0.09 1.40 6.18
N LEU A 12 -0.34 2.47 5.41
CA LEU A 12 -1.02 3.67 5.88
C LEU A 12 -2.28 3.88 5.06
N TRP A 13 -3.35 4.35 5.72
CA TRP A 13 -4.59 4.76 5.06
C TRP A 13 -5.33 5.80 5.89
N ILE A 14 -5.97 6.73 5.19
CA ILE A 14 -6.83 7.76 5.79
C ILE A 14 -8.31 7.41 5.68
N GLU A 15 -8.65 6.45 4.83
CA GLU A 15 -9.99 5.94 4.66
C GLU A 15 -9.92 4.48 4.17
N GLN A 16 -10.79 3.64 4.71
CA GLN A 16 -11.01 2.28 4.23
C GLN A 16 -12.50 2.15 3.85
N ASN A 17 -12.79 2.34 2.58
CA ASN A 17 -14.14 2.25 2.03
C ASN A 17 -14.05 1.73 0.58
N THR A 18 -13.83 0.45 0.44
CA THR A 18 -13.59 -0.19 -0.86
C THR A 18 -14.56 -1.35 -1.09
N VAL A 19 -14.51 -1.90 -2.30
CA VAL A 19 -15.23 -3.11 -2.68
C VAL A 19 -14.24 -4.07 -3.33
N VAL A 20 -14.13 -5.27 -2.77
CA VAL A 20 -13.31 -6.35 -3.33
C VAL A 20 -14.21 -7.53 -3.64
N ASP A 21 -14.16 -8.01 -4.88
CA ASP A 21 -14.98 -9.11 -5.38
C ASP A 21 -16.50 -8.92 -5.14
N GLY A 22 -16.97 -7.65 -5.24
CA GLY A 22 -18.35 -7.26 -5.03
C GLY A 22 -18.80 -7.14 -3.57
N LEU A 23 -17.89 -7.36 -2.62
CA LEU A 23 -18.15 -7.26 -1.19
C LEU A 23 -17.49 -6.03 -0.58
N PRO A 24 -18.17 -5.32 0.34
CA PRO A 24 -17.65 -4.10 0.92
C PRO A 24 -16.51 -4.38 1.91
N ILE A 25 -15.59 -3.43 1.97
CA ILE A 25 -14.56 -3.31 3.01
C ILE A 25 -14.65 -1.90 3.56
N ARG A 26 -15.02 -1.78 4.83
CA ARG A 26 -15.24 -0.48 5.49
C ARG A 26 -14.70 -0.50 6.90
N SER A 27 -13.96 0.53 7.26
CA SER A 27 -13.57 0.77 8.64
C SER A 27 -14.80 1.04 9.53
N LEU A 28 -14.80 0.42 10.68
CA LEU A 28 -15.76 0.64 11.75
C LEU A 28 -15.01 1.10 13.01
N GLN A 29 -15.75 1.48 14.03
CA GLN A 29 -15.14 1.91 15.30
C GLN A 29 -14.40 0.77 16.02
N ASN A 30 -13.44 1.16 16.85
CA ASN A 30 -12.70 0.25 17.74
C ASN A 30 -11.91 -0.84 16.99
N GLY A 31 -11.28 -0.48 15.88
CA GLY A 31 -10.45 -1.38 15.08
C GLY A 31 -11.20 -2.49 14.36
N ARG A 32 -12.51 -2.43 14.31
CA ARG A 32 -13.33 -3.37 13.53
C ARG A 32 -13.50 -2.90 12.10
N SER A 33 -13.74 -3.83 11.21
CA SER A 33 -14.11 -3.56 9.82
C SER A 33 -15.24 -4.49 9.36
N GLU A 34 -16.12 -3.97 8.52
CA GLU A 34 -16.89 -4.83 7.64
C GLU A 34 -15.92 -5.33 6.57
N PHE A 35 -15.66 -6.62 6.58
CA PHE A 35 -14.67 -7.24 5.71
C PHE A 35 -15.31 -8.40 4.95
N MET A 36 -15.59 -8.16 3.66
CA MET A 36 -16.18 -9.16 2.77
C MET A 36 -17.47 -9.79 3.32
N GLY A 37 -18.38 -8.95 3.85
CA GLY A 37 -19.69 -9.36 4.36
C GLY A 37 -19.70 -9.79 5.83
N GLU A 38 -18.59 -9.74 6.53
CA GLU A 38 -18.49 -10.06 7.96
C GLU A 38 -17.86 -8.90 8.74
N ILE A 39 -18.29 -8.72 9.99
CA ILE A 39 -17.64 -7.78 10.91
C ILE A 39 -16.50 -8.50 11.62
N ARG A 40 -15.29 -8.01 11.43
CA ARG A 40 -14.08 -8.59 12.03
C ARG A 40 -13.29 -7.56 12.82
N GLN A 41 -12.56 -8.03 13.83
CA GLN A 41 -11.51 -7.22 14.48
C GLN A 41 -10.27 -7.28 13.58
N MET A 42 -10.01 -6.21 12.86
CA MET A 42 -8.90 -6.13 11.89
C MET A 42 -7.69 -5.40 12.46
N LEU A 43 -7.91 -4.45 13.35
CA LEU A 43 -6.91 -3.59 13.95
C LEU A 43 -7.04 -3.63 15.48
N PRO A 44 -6.02 -3.17 16.22
CA PRO A 44 -6.13 -3.00 17.66
C PRO A 44 -7.31 -2.08 18.04
N PRO A 45 -8.04 -2.38 19.14
CA PRO A 45 -9.22 -1.61 19.53
C PRO A 45 -8.98 -0.11 19.83
N PHE A 46 -7.74 0.27 20.10
CA PHE A 46 -7.38 1.69 20.31
C PHE A 46 -7.39 2.51 19.00
N MET A 47 -7.39 1.89 17.86
CA MET A 47 -7.59 2.54 16.55
C MET A 47 -9.08 2.82 16.34
N VAL A 48 -9.57 3.85 17.05
CA VAL A 48 -11.00 4.10 17.29
C VAL A 48 -11.78 4.36 16.00
N ASN A 49 -11.17 5.09 15.08
CA ASN A 49 -11.78 5.49 13.80
C ASN A 49 -11.42 4.56 12.64
N GLY A 50 -10.64 3.50 12.88
CA GLY A 50 -10.20 2.57 11.83
C GLY A 50 -9.25 3.18 10.80
N VAL A 51 -8.62 4.32 11.11
CA VAL A 51 -7.62 5.00 10.29
C VAL A 51 -6.23 4.62 10.82
N ASN A 52 -5.28 4.43 9.91
CA ASN A 52 -3.86 4.28 10.23
C ASN A 52 -3.09 5.36 9.46
N ASP A 53 -3.22 6.59 9.93
CA ASP A 53 -2.54 7.74 9.35
C ASP A 53 -1.06 7.79 9.72
N VAL A 54 -0.32 8.66 9.05
CA VAL A 54 1.12 8.78 9.25
C VAL A 54 1.47 9.25 10.66
N GLU A 55 0.67 10.11 11.27
CA GLU A 55 0.89 10.64 12.62
C GLU A 55 0.79 9.52 13.67
N THR A 56 -0.24 8.69 13.57
CA THR A 56 -0.43 7.53 14.43
C THR A 56 0.69 6.51 14.24
N PHE A 57 1.04 6.21 13.00
CA PHE A 57 2.08 5.24 12.69
C PHE A 57 3.47 5.73 13.12
N LEU A 58 3.80 6.99 12.86
CA LEU A 58 5.06 7.61 13.27
C LEU A 58 5.24 7.58 14.79
N SER A 59 4.17 7.86 15.54
CA SER A 59 4.20 7.77 17.01
C SER A 59 4.51 6.35 17.49
N ASN A 60 3.96 5.34 16.84
CA ASN A 60 4.26 3.94 17.13
C ASN A 60 5.69 3.57 16.75
N MET A 61 6.19 4.05 15.61
CA MET A 61 7.59 3.86 15.20
C MET A 61 8.56 4.46 16.23
N ASP A 62 8.29 5.70 16.68
CA ASP A 62 9.15 6.39 17.64
C ASP A 62 9.14 5.67 19.00
N TYR A 63 7.99 5.19 19.46
CA TYR A 63 7.87 4.38 20.67
C TYR A 63 8.65 3.06 20.53
N ALA A 64 8.58 2.39 19.40
CA ALA A 64 9.24 1.13 19.12
C ALA A 64 10.71 1.29 18.66
N GLN A 65 11.22 2.52 18.57
CA GLN A 65 12.56 2.85 18.08
C GLN A 65 12.82 2.36 16.63
N VAL A 66 11.78 2.35 15.79
CA VAL A 66 11.87 2.06 14.37
C VAL A 66 12.29 3.32 13.63
N ALA A 67 13.43 3.27 12.95
CA ALA A 67 14.01 4.44 12.30
C ALA A 67 13.32 4.81 11.00
N ALA A 68 12.92 3.82 10.21
CA ALA A 68 12.27 4.02 8.92
C ALA A 68 11.30 2.88 8.61
N ALA A 69 10.39 3.10 7.66
CA ALA A 69 9.46 2.08 7.20
C ALA A 69 9.26 2.14 5.68
N VAL A 70 9.03 0.98 5.08
CA VAL A 70 8.56 0.84 3.71
C VAL A 70 7.04 0.73 3.74
N ILE A 71 6.36 1.74 3.17
CA ILE A 71 4.91 1.80 3.12
C ILE A 71 4.42 1.19 1.81
N THR A 72 3.75 0.08 1.93
CA THR A 72 3.09 -0.60 0.82
C THR A 72 1.59 -0.30 0.82
N GLN A 73 0.90 -0.68 -0.23
CA GLN A 73 -0.54 -0.52 -0.37
C GLN A 73 -1.24 -1.85 -0.60
N GLU A 74 -2.52 -1.91 -0.30
CA GLU A 74 -3.38 -3.05 -0.63
C GLU A 74 -4.71 -2.55 -1.21
N PHE A 75 -5.29 -3.33 -2.12
CA PHE A 75 -6.59 -2.99 -2.71
C PHE A 75 -7.72 -2.91 -1.69
N ILE A 76 -7.57 -3.60 -0.56
CA ILE A 76 -8.55 -3.56 0.53
C ILE A 76 -8.65 -2.18 1.18
N ASP A 77 -7.54 -1.43 1.21
CA ASP A 77 -7.49 -0.08 1.77
C ASP A 77 -7.80 0.99 0.71
N GLY A 78 -7.85 0.58 -0.56
CA GLY A 78 -7.91 1.47 -1.71
C GLY A 78 -6.52 1.96 -2.13
N ILE A 79 -6.44 2.45 -3.36
CA ILE A 79 -5.22 3.08 -3.88
C ILE A 79 -5.12 4.48 -3.29
N GLN A 80 -4.04 4.77 -2.57
CA GLN A 80 -3.83 6.00 -1.82
C GLN A 80 -2.55 6.73 -2.24
N ASN A 81 -2.23 6.70 -3.54
CA ASN A 81 -1.00 7.29 -4.07
C ASN A 81 -0.83 8.77 -3.69
N ASP A 82 -1.89 9.58 -3.86
CA ASP A 82 -1.84 11.02 -3.57
C ASP A 82 -1.51 11.29 -2.09
N TYR A 83 -2.12 10.54 -1.18
CA TYR A 83 -1.83 10.64 0.23
C TYR A 83 -0.38 10.22 0.53
N LEU A 84 0.06 9.09 0.02
CA LEU A 84 1.39 8.54 0.29
C LEU A 84 2.52 9.41 -0.27
N ALA A 85 2.30 10.07 -1.42
CA ALA A 85 3.25 11.05 -1.93
C ALA A 85 3.51 12.17 -0.92
N THR A 86 2.44 12.66 -0.25
CA THR A 86 2.58 13.69 0.80
C THR A 86 3.31 13.18 2.04
N VAL A 87 3.24 11.89 2.34
CA VAL A 87 3.91 11.28 3.49
C VAL A 87 5.43 11.32 3.35
N GLU A 88 5.94 10.92 2.19
CA GLU A 88 7.39 10.94 1.93
C GLU A 88 7.95 12.36 1.93
N GLU A 89 7.22 13.31 1.35
CA GLU A 89 7.57 14.73 1.34
C GLU A 89 7.64 15.33 2.75
N ARG A 90 6.63 15.04 3.59
CA ARG A 90 6.52 15.59 4.95
C ARG A 90 7.54 15.00 5.93
N PHE A 91 7.94 13.76 5.73
CA PHE A 91 8.81 13.02 6.65
C PHE A 91 9.99 12.38 5.92
N PRO A 92 10.90 13.18 5.36
CA PRO A 92 12.03 12.68 4.61
C PRO A 92 12.90 11.76 5.46
N ASN A 93 13.40 10.68 4.85
CA ASN A 93 14.22 9.63 5.47
C ASN A 93 13.50 8.76 6.52
N ARG A 94 12.21 8.96 6.74
CA ARG A 94 11.41 8.10 7.63
C ARG A 94 10.64 7.06 6.84
N PHE A 95 10.25 7.38 5.61
CA PHE A 95 9.42 6.51 4.78
C PHE A 95 9.99 6.36 3.37
N ILE A 96 9.83 5.16 2.82
CA ILE A 96 9.87 4.88 1.39
C ILE A 96 8.46 4.43 1.04
N VAL A 97 7.79 5.15 0.16
CA VAL A 97 6.41 4.83 -0.21
C VAL A 97 6.35 4.10 -1.56
N CYS A 98 5.56 3.03 -1.60
CA CYS A 98 5.31 2.29 -2.83
C CYS A 98 4.05 2.84 -3.50
N GLY A 99 4.16 3.28 -4.75
CA GLY A 99 3.00 3.52 -5.59
C GLY A 99 2.27 2.21 -5.91
N MET A 100 1.00 2.28 -6.24
CA MET A 100 0.21 1.12 -6.68
C MET A 100 -0.72 1.51 -7.82
N CYS A 101 -0.84 0.67 -8.82
CA CYS A 101 -1.82 0.80 -9.88
C CYS A 101 -2.73 -0.43 -9.96
N GLU A 102 -3.84 -0.32 -10.71
CA GLU A 102 -4.75 -1.44 -10.91
C GLU A 102 -4.23 -2.33 -12.05
N PHE A 103 -3.32 -3.24 -11.73
CA PHE A 103 -2.61 -4.11 -12.66
C PHE A 103 -3.52 -5.01 -13.53
N ARG A 104 -4.78 -5.19 -13.13
CA ARG A 104 -5.74 -6.00 -13.89
C ARG A 104 -6.48 -5.19 -14.95
N LYS A 105 -6.26 -3.89 -15.01
CA LYS A 105 -6.90 -2.99 -15.99
C LYS A 105 -5.95 -2.68 -17.15
N PRO A 106 -6.47 -2.51 -18.35
CA PRO A 106 -5.69 -1.98 -19.46
C PRO A 106 -5.08 -0.62 -19.11
N GLY A 107 -3.86 -0.36 -19.55
CA GLY A 107 -3.17 0.91 -19.30
C GLY A 107 -2.41 0.99 -17.96
N PHE A 108 -2.35 -0.10 -17.19
CA PHE A 108 -1.60 -0.10 -15.94
C PHE A 108 -0.12 0.26 -16.12
N LEU A 109 0.48 -0.12 -17.25
CA LEU A 109 1.87 0.20 -17.55
C LEU A 109 2.12 1.71 -17.63
N ASN A 110 1.27 2.45 -18.32
CA ASN A 110 1.39 3.91 -18.39
C ASN A 110 1.22 4.54 -17.00
N HIS A 111 0.24 4.09 -16.24
CA HIS A 111 0.04 4.56 -14.87
C HIS A 111 1.22 4.23 -13.97
N ALA A 112 1.83 3.04 -14.10
CA ALA A 112 3.04 2.70 -13.34
C ALA A 112 4.21 3.62 -13.70
N LYS A 113 4.44 3.90 -14.99
CA LYS A 113 5.45 4.86 -15.45
C LYS A 113 5.19 6.27 -14.89
N GLU A 114 3.95 6.75 -14.96
CA GLU A 114 3.57 8.04 -14.38
C GLU A 114 3.87 8.12 -12.86
N LEU A 115 3.66 7.04 -12.11
CA LEU A 115 4.00 7.00 -10.68
C LEU A 115 5.50 7.14 -10.46
N ILE A 116 6.32 6.43 -11.25
CA ILE A 116 7.79 6.50 -11.18
C ILE A 116 8.26 7.92 -11.56
N ASP A 117 7.77 8.46 -12.66
CA ASP A 117 8.08 9.83 -13.12
C ASP A 117 7.71 10.89 -12.08
N ASN A 118 6.65 10.65 -11.30
CA ASN A 118 6.22 11.50 -10.20
C ASN A 118 6.98 11.26 -8.89
N GLY A 119 8.03 10.43 -8.90
CA GLY A 119 8.97 10.28 -7.81
C GLY A 119 8.73 9.11 -6.86
N PHE A 120 7.78 8.21 -7.14
CA PHE A 120 7.68 6.97 -6.39
C PHE A 120 8.89 6.07 -6.67
N LYS A 121 9.64 5.72 -5.64
CA LYS A 121 10.85 4.90 -5.73
C LYS A 121 10.60 3.41 -5.75
N ALA A 122 9.36 3.00 -5.56
CA ALA A 122 8.95 1.61 -5.55
C ALA A 122 7.49 1.46 -5.99
N ILE A 123 7.18 0.31 -6.57
CA ILE A 123 5.81 -0.06 -6.97
C ILE A 123 5.39 -1.31 -6.22
N LYS A 124 4.26 -1.23 -5.53
CA LYS A 124 3.63 -2.40 -4.91
C LYS A 124 2.92 -3.24 -5.96
N ILE A 125 3.33 -4.50 -6.09
CA ILE A 125 2.68 -5.48 -6.95
C ILE A 125 2.00 -6.54 -6.07
N PRO A 126 0.67 -6.53 -5.95
CA PRO A 126 -0.06 -7.54 -5.18
C PRO A 126 -0.19 -8.84 -5.99
N ALA A 127 0.93 -9.56 -6.15
CA ALA A 127 1.05 -10.71 -7.05
C ALA A 127 -0.01 -11.79 -6.82
N GLN A 128 -0.42 -12.00 -5.57
CA GLN A 128 -1.49 -12.92 -5.22
C GLN A 128 -2.84 -12.56 -5.88
N ARG A 129 -3.09 -11.27 -6.13
CA ARG A 129 -4.30 -10.76 -6.78
C ARG A 129 -4.24 -10.80 -8.31
N LEU A 130 -3.06 -11.05 -8.86
CA LEU A 130 -2.83 -11.14 -10.32
C LEU A 130 -3.08 -12.55 -10.86
N LEU A 131 -3.31 -13.55 -10.02
CA LEU A 131 -3.79 -14.86 -10.46
C LEU A 131 -5.19 -14.68 -11.08
N LEU A 132 -5.27 -14.79 -12.38
CA LEU A 132 -6.54 -14.80 -13.08
C LEU A 132 -7.25 -16.13 -12.82
N LYS A 133 -8.60 -16.12 -12.89
CA LYS A 133 -9.43 -17.33 -12.77
C LYS A 133 -9.01 -18.46 -13.71
N GLU A 134 -8.31 -18.13 -14.78
CA GLU A 134 -7.77 -19.04 -15.79
C GLU A 134 -6.35 -19.56 -15.45
N GLY A 135 -5.82 -19.29 -14.27
CA GLY A 135 -4.48 -19.71 -13.83
C GLY A 135 -3.31 -18.96 -14.49
N ARG A 136 -3.59 -17.88 -15.21
CA ARG A 136 -2.53 -17.02 -15.76
C ARG A 136 -2.00 -16.07 -14.71
N VAL A 137 -0.67 -16.06 -14.56
CA VAL A 137 0.04 -15.08 -13.74
C VAL A 137 0.58 -14.00 -14.67
N MET A 138 0.24 -12.75 -14.43
CA MET A 138 0.65 -11.62 -15.27
C MET A 138 2.12 -11.20 -15.08
N LEU A 139 2.82 -11.69 -14.06
CA LEU A 139 4.17 -11.23 -13.68
C LEU A 139 5.22 -11.36 -14.79
N ASN A 140 5.00 -12.22 -15.75
CA ASN A 140 5.88 -12.44 -16.92
C ASN A 140 5.23 -12.00 -18.23
N SER A 141 4.18 -11.19 -18.20
CA SER A 141 3.64 -10.59 -19.42
C SER A 141 4.61 -9.56 -19.99
N GLU A 142 4.50 -9.27 -21.29
CA GLU A 142 5.35 -8.27 -21.93
C GLU A 142 5.25 -6.91 -21.26
N GLU A 143 4.03 -6.48 -20.88
CA GLU A 143 3.78 -5.23 -20.19
C GLU A 143 4.42 -5.17 -18.79
N MET A 144 4.38 -6.28 -18.04
CA MET A 144 5.05 -6.34 -16.73
C MET A 144 6.57 -6.33 -16.88
N MET A 145 7.11 -7.02 -17.85
CA MET A 145 8.55 -7.01 -18.15
C MET A 145 9.00 -5.62 -18.61
N GLU A 146 8.21 -4.93 -19.43
CA GLU A 146 8.49 -3.55 -19.82
C GLU A 146 8.50 -2.60 -18.60
N MET A 147 7.56 -2.77 -17.67
CA MET A 147 7.55 -2.00 -16.43
C MET A 147 8.83 -2.26 -15.61
N PHE A 148 9.26 -3.52 -15.46
CA PHE A 148 10.47 -3.83 -14.71
C PHE A 148 11.72 -3.23 -15.36
N HIS A 149 11.85 -3.29 -16.66
CA HIS A 149 12.95 -2.63 -17.36
C HIS A 149 12.92 -1.11 -17.20
N TYR A 150 11.74 -0.51 -17.27
CA TYR A 150 11.59 0.93 -17.02
C TYR A 150 12.07 1.31 -15.61
N MET A 151 11.74 0.50 -14.59
CA MET A 151 12.18 0.74 -13.22
C MET A 151 13.68 0.49 -12.99
N GLU A 152 14.33 -0.32 -13.83
CA GLU A 152 15.78 -0.55 -13.75
C GLU A 152 16.57 0.64 -14.33
N ASP A 153 15.99 1.38 -15.27
CA ASP A 153 16.66 2.46 -16.00
C ASP A 153 16.53 3.83 -15.30
N GLU A 154 15.58 4.00 -14.36
CA GLU A 154 15.31 5.22 -13.58
C GLU A 154 15.87 5.13 -12.13
#